data_6f50d2f3f72b16f19b1a2ddfe182fd67
#
_entry.id   6f50d2f3f72b16f19b1a2ddfe182fd67
#
_cell.length_a   1.000
_cell.length_b   1.000
_cell.length_c   1.000
_cell.angle_alpha   90.00
_cell.angle_beta   90.00
_cell.angle_gamma   90.00
#
_symmetry.space_group_name_H-M   'P 1'
#
loop_
_entity.id
_entity.type
_entity.pdbx_description
1 polymer ?
#
loop_
_entity_poly.entity_id
_entity_poly.type
_entity_poly.pdbx_seq_one_letter_code
_entity_poly.pdbx_strand_id
1 'polypeptide(L)'
;MSITRKWSAKQQLALEILIRLKRLYPEATCTLNYQSTVQLLVATILSAQCTDERVNQVTPALFSRFPDAPAIANADIQELENLVRSTGFYRNKAKNIQGACRAIVEKFGGKVPKRMEELLQLPGVARKTANVVLAHGYGINQGVTVDTHVKRLSYRLGLTEETDPVRVERDLIRLLPQPDWENWSIRLIYHGRAVCTAKNPKCHACALADLCPSANLPVLSLPTSKATNQKSTV
;
A
#
# COMPACT_ATOMS: atom_id res chain seq x y z
N MET A 1 32.13 1.51 -21.47
CA MET A 1 32.51 2.20 -20.21
C MET A 1 31.49 1.86 -19.14
N SER A 2 31.83 0.96 -18.22
CA SER A 2 30.94 0.58 -17.11
C SER A 2 31.07 1.65 -16.01
N ILE A 3 30.08 2.51 -15.91
CA ILE A 3 29.98 3.46 -14.78
C ILE A 3 29.56 2.63 -13.59
N THR A 4 30.50 2.20 -12.77
CA THR A 4 30.21 1.60 -11.45
C THR A 4 29.56 2.68 -10.58
N ARG A 5 28.24 2.64 -10.50
CA ARG A 5 27.44 3.54 -9.66
C ARG A 5 27.85 3.31 -8.20
N LYS A 6 28.58 4.26 -7.62
CA LYS A 6 29.01 4.20 -6.23
C LYS A 6 27.78 4.44 -5.36
N TRP A 7 27.28 3.39 -4.72
CA TRP A 7 26.12 3.48 -3.81
C TRP A 7 26.51 4.21 -2.51
N SER A 8 25.64 5.07 -2.02
CA SER A 8 25.82 5.67 -0.70
C SER A 8 25.71 4.60 0.41
N ALA A 9 26.26 4.88 1.61
CA ALA A 9 26.13 3.95 2.74
C ALA A 9 24.66 3.60 3.05
N LYS A 10 23.75 4.58 2.96
CA LYS A 10 22.31 4.38 3.17
C LYS A 10 21.68 3.51 2.06
N GLN A 11 22.12 3.64 0.82
CA GLN A 11 21.69 2.76 -0.27
C GLN A 11 22.21 1.33 -0.08
N GLN A 12 23.45 1.15 0.35
CA GLN A 12 24.00 -0.17 0.65
C GLN A 12 23.23 -0.84 1.79
N LEU A 13 22.91 -0.11 2.84
CA LEU A 13 22.06 -0.59 3.94
C LEU A 13 20.69 -1.03 3.42
N ALA A 14 20.01 -0.21 2.60
CA ALA A 14 18.70 -0.53 2.04
C ALA A 14 18.73 -1.79 1.17
N LEU A 15 19.79 -1.97 0.36
CA LEU A 15 19.96 -3.16 -0.47
C LEU A 15 20.21 -4.42 0.36
N GLU A 16 21.03 -4.35 1.40
CA GLU A 16 21.26 -5.50 2.29
C GLU A 16 19.97 -5.90 3.02
N ILE A 17 19.21 -4.93 3.52
CA ILE A 17 17.89 -5.17 4.11
C ILE A 17 16.95 -5.83 3.08
N LEU A 18 16.92 -5.32 1.85
CA LEU A 18 16.10 -5.89 0.78
C LEU A 18 16.45 -7.34 0.48
N ILE A 19 17.74 -7.67 0.39
CA ILE A 19 18.21 -9.03 0.16
C ILE A 19 17.76 -9.97 1.27
N ARG A 20 17.90 -9.57 2.53
CA ARG A 20 17.44 -10.35 3.68
C ARG A 20 15.94 -10.52 3.71
N LEU A 21 15.17 -9.46 3.42
CA LEU A 21 13.71 -9.52 3.35
C LEU A 21 13.23 -10.44 2.21
N LYS A 22 13.93 -10.46 1.06
CA LYS A 22 13.64 -11.41 -0.02
C LYS A 22 13.80 -12.87 0.42
N ARG A 23 14.83 -13.17 1.21
CA ARG A 23 15.06 -14.52 1.75
C ARG A 23 14.04 -14.90 2.82
N LEU A 24 13.66 -13.95 3.69
CA LEU A 24 12.70 -14.19 4.77
C LEU A 24 11.26 -14.34 4.27
N TYR A 25 10.91 -13.60 3.23
CA TYR A 25 9.53 -13.52 2.70
C TYR A 25 9.54 -13.69 1.17
N PRO A 26 9.95 -14.86 0.65
CA PRO A 26 10.03 -15.09 -0.80
C PRO A 26 8.66 -14.98 -1.47
N GLU A 27 7.60 -15.49 -0.81
CA GLU A 27 6.22 -15.51 -1.30
C GLU A 27 5.43 -14.23 -0.99
N ALA A 28 6.11 -13.16 -0.56
CA ALA A 28 5.42 -11.91 -0.25
C ALA A 28 4.83 -11.26 -1.51
N THR A 29 3.51 -11.29 -1.61
CA THR A 29 2.74 -10.75 -2.72
C THR A 29 1.44 -10.12 -2.21
N CYS A 30 0.66 -9.52 -3.08
CA CYS A 30 -0.68 -9.02 -2.76
C CYS A 30 -1.56 -10.17 -2.27
N THR A 31 -2.17 -10.01 -1.10
CA THR A 31 -3.01 -11.03 -0.46
C THR A 31 -4.48 -10.94 -0.85
N LEU A 32 -4.85 -9.91 -1.62
CA LEU A 32 -6.21 -9.77 -2.15
C LEU A 32 -6.43 -10.72 -3.34
N ASN A 33 -7.59 -11.39 -3.35
CA ASN A 33 -8.00 -12.28 -4.44
C ASN A 33 -8.69 -11.48 -5.54
N TYR A 34 -8.20 -11.60 -6.78
CA TYR A 34 -8.78 -10.93 -7.95
C TYR A 34 -8.47 -11.68 -9.25
N GLN A 35 -9.31 -11.51 -10.25
CA GLN A 35 -9.15 -12.08 -11.59
C GLN A 35 -9.00 -10.99 -12.67
N SER A 36 -9.28 -9.73 -12.32
CA SER A 36 -9.18 -8.61 -13.24
C SER A 36 -8.70 -7.34 -12.51
N THR A 37 -8.23 -6.34 -13.27
CA THR A 37 -7.81 -5.05 -12.69
C THR A 37 -8.97 -4.29 -12.05
N VAL A 38 -10.21 -4.46 -12.52
CA VAL A 38 -11.42 -3.91 -11.89
C VAL A 38 -11.62 -4.55 -10.52
N GLN A 39 -11.53 -5.88 -10.44
CA GLN A 39 -11.66 -6.61 -9.18
C GLN A 39 -10.57 -6.23 -8.19
N LEU A 40 -9.31 -6.07 -8.65
CA LEU A 40 -8.21 -5.60 -7.82
C LEU A 40 -8.49 -4.20 -7.26
N LEU A 41 -8.93 -3.26 -8.10
CA LEU A 41 -9.27 -1.90 -7.68
C LEU A 41 -10.37 -1.91 -6.61
N VAL A 42 -11.46 -2.64 -6.87
CA VAL A 42 -12.59 -2.78 -5.93
C VAL A 42 -12.14 -3.40 -4.61
N ALA A 43 -11.41 -4.51 -4.65
CA ALA A 43 -10.88 -5.17 -3.46
C ALA A 43 -9.95 -4.23 -2.66
N THR A 44 -9.11 -3.43 -3.35
CA THR A 44 -8.22 -2.47 -2.71
C THR A 44 -9.00 -1.31 -2.05
N ILE A 45 -10.08 -0.82 -2.65
CA ILE A 45 -10.97 0.17 -2.00
C ILE A 45 -11.62 -0.44 -0.77
N LEU A 46 -12.06 -1.70 -0.83
CA LEU A 46 -12.66 -2.42 0.29
C LEU A 46 -11.66 -2.66 1.44
N SER A 47 -10.37 -2.82 1.16
CA SER A 47 -9.34 -3.07 2.18
C SER A 47 -9.01 -1.85 3.05
N ALA A 48 -9.53 -0.67 2.75
CA ALA A 48 -9.36 0.51 3.59
C ALA A 48 -9.96 0.26 4.99
N GLN A 49 -9.09 0.24 6.03
CA GLN A 49 -9.46 -0.07 7.42
C GLN A 49 -10.20 -1.42 7.58
N CYS A 50 -9.85 -2.40 6.74
CA CYS A 50 -10.39 -3.75 6.78
C CYS A 50 -9.25 -4.74 6.48
N THR A 51 -9.33 -5.95 7.04
CA THR A 51 -8.32 -6.98 6.74
C THR A 51 -8.55 -7.58 5.36
N ASP A 52 -7.46 -8.00 4.70
CA ASP A 52 -7.53 -8.63 3.38
C ASP A 52 -8.32 -9.94 3.44
N GLU A 53 -8.22 -10.70 4.56
CA GLU A 53 -9.00 -11.92 4.78
C GLU A 53 -10.52 -11.64 4.75
N ARG A 54 -10.96 -10.52 5.38
CA ARG A 54 -12.36 -10.13 5.35
C ARG A 54 -12.78 -9.70 3.96
N VAL A 55 -11.94 -8.96 3.23
CA VAL A 55 -12.21 -8.57 1.85
C VAL A 55 -12.35 -9.83 0.97
N ASN A 56 -11.43 -10.78 1.10
CA ASN A 56 -11.45 -12.04 0.34
C ASN A 56 -12.67 -12.92 0.65
N GLN A 57 -13.29 -12.78 1.82
CA GLN A 57 -14.57 -13.45 2.15
C GLN A 57 -15.78 -12.79 1.47
N VAL A 58 -15.72 -11.49 1.24
CA VAL A 58 -16.83 -10.69 0.69
C VAL A 58 -16.82 -10.67 -0.84
N THR A 59 -15.65 -10.55 -1.43
CA THR A 59 -15.50 -10.31 -2.88
C THR A 59 -16.01 -11.43 -3.77
N PRO A 60 -16.02 -12.72 -3.43
CA PRO A 60 -16.59 -13.76 -4.27
C PRO A 60 -18.08 -13.54 -4.58
N ALA A 61 -18.89 -13.24 -3.56
CA ALA A 61 -20.32 -12.96 -3.75
C ALA A 61 -20.54 -11.66 -4.55
N LEU A 62 -19.73 -10.61 -4.25
CA LEU A 62 -19.78 -9.35 -4.95
C LEU A 62 -19.47 -9.52 -6.45
N PHE A 63 -18.40 -10.23 -6.82
CA PHE A 63 -17.98 -10.39 -8.20
C PHE A 63 -18.79 -11.43 -8.96
N SER A 64 -19.44 -12.38 -8.29
CA SER A 64 -20.43 -13.26 -8.90
C SER A 64 -21.67 -12.47 -9.34
N ARG A 65 -22.10 -11.51 -8.53
CA ARG A 65 -23.28 -10.67 -8.80
C ARG A 65 -22.98 -9.53 -9.78
N PHE A 66 -21.79 -8.91 -9.66
CA PHE A 66 -21.34 -7.76 -10.45
C PHE A 66 -19.92 -8.03 -10.99
N PRO A 67 -19.80 -8.72 -12.15
CA PRO A 67 -18.51 -9.25 -12.63
C PRO A 67 -17.54 -8.18 -13.17
N ASP A 68 -18.04 -7.04 -13.59
CA ASP A 68 -17.27 -6.00 -14.29
C ASP A 68 -17.66 -4.57 -13.88
N ALA A 69 -16.97 -3.58 -14.45
CA ALA A 69 -17.21 -2.18 -14.14
C ALA A 69 -18.62 -1.70 -14.57
N PRO A 70 -19.16 -2.05 -15.76
CA PRO A 70 -20.53 -1.72 -16.13
C PRO A 70 -21.57 -2.26 -15.14
N ALA A 71 -21.44 -3.52 -14.72
CA ALA A 71 -22.38 -4.14 -13.77
C ALA A 71 -22.36 -3.41 -12.42
N ILE A 72 -21.17 -3.06 -11.88
CA ILE A 72 -21.05 -2.32 -10.63
C ILE A 72 -21.56 -0.88 -10.78
N ALA A 73 -21.27 -0.22 -11.90
CA ALA A 73 -21.70 1.16 -12.16
C ALA A 73 -23.23 1.31 -12.15
N ASN A 74 -23.95 0.29 -12.66
CA ASN A 74 -25.41 0.26 -12.75
C ASN A 74 -26.09 -0.51 -11.59
N ALA A 75 -25.32 -1.00 -10.61
CA ALA A 75 -25.85 -1.75 -9.48
C ALA A 75 -26.83 -0.92 -8.65
N ASP A 76 -27.85 -1.57 -8.08
CA ASP A 76 -28.61 -0.96 -6.99
C ASP A 76 -27.67 -0.71 -5.79
N ILE A 77 -27.66 0.52 -5.29
CA ILE A 77 -26.74 0.92 -4.24
C ILE A 77 -26.99 0.16 -2.93
N GLN A 78 -28.23 -0.18 -2.64
CA GLN A 78 -28.60 -0.91 -1.42
C GLN A 78 -28.12 -2.35 -1.50
N GLU A 79 -28.23 -2.97 -2.68
CA GLU A 79 -27.69 -4.32 -2.93
C GLU A 79 -26.17 -4.33 -2.78
N LEU A 80 -25.48 -3.32 -3.34
CA LEU A 80 -24.02 -3.17 -3.23
C LEU A 80 -23.59 -2.96 -1.77
N GLU A 81 -24.29 -2.09 -1.03
CA GLU A 81 -24.05 -1.85 0.40
C GLU A 81 -24.20 -3.12 1.23
N ASN A 82 -25.23 -3.92 0.97
CA ASN A 82 -25.48 -5.18 1.67
C ASN A 82 -24.34 -6.19 1.46
N LEU A 83 -23.88 -6.34 0.22
CA LEU A 83 -22.78 -7.25 -0.11
C LEU A 83 -21.46 -6.88 0.57
N VAL A 84 -21.17 -5.57 0.71
CA VAL A 84 -19.90 -5.10 1.30
C VAL A 84 -20.00 -4.73 2.78
N ARG A 85 -21.14 -4.94 3.41
CA ARG A 85 -21.46 -4.46 4.77
C ARG A 85 -20.42 -4.82 5.82
N SER A 86 -19.92 -6.06 5.77
CA SER A 86 -18.97 -6.56 6.78
C SER A 86 -17.55 -6.00 6.67
N THR A 87 -17.26 -5.19 5.62
CA THR A 87 -15.94 -4.55 5.45
C THR A 87 -15.76 -3.26 6.28
N GLY A 88 -16.82 -2.78 6.98
CA GLY A 88 -16.83 -1.50 7.68
C GLY A 88 -16.90 -0.30 6.73
N PHE A 89 -17.40 0.83 7.20
CA PHE A 89 -17.62 2.04 6.38
C PHE A 89 -18.33 1.76 5.03
N TYR A 90 -19.17 0.73 5.02
CA TYR A 90 -19.70 0.09 3.83
C TYR A 90 -20.44 1.05 2.87
N ARG A 91 -21.20 2.04 3.42
CA ARG A 91 -21.92 3.02 2.60
C ARG A 91 -20.97 3.88 1.76
N ASN A 92 -19.91 4.39 2.39
CA ASN A 92 -18.89 5.17 1.67
C ASN A 92 -18.11 4.30 0.68
N LYS A 93 -17.79 3.05 1.05
CA LYS A 93 -17.11 2.11 0.17
C LYS A 93 -17.97 1.74 -1.03
N ALA A 94 -19.25 1.41 -0.84
CA ALA A 94 -20.18 1.12 -1.92
C ALA A 94 -20.32 2.30 -2.88
N LYS A 95 -20.52 3.52 -2.35
CA LYS A 95 -20.57 4.75 -3.15
C LYS A 95 -19.28 5.00 -3.94
N ASN A 96 -18.12 4.80 -3.32
CA ASN A 96 -16.83 4.98 -3.96
C ASN A 96 -16.61 3.94 -5.07
N ILE A 97 -16.92 2.66 -4.82
CA ILE A 97 -16.78 1.58 -5.79
C ILE A 97 -17.69 1.85 -6.99
N GLN A 98 -18.95 2.18 -6.76
CA GLN A 98 -19.90 2.50 -7.83
C GLN A 98 -19.45 3.72 -8.63
N GLY A 99 -19.05 4.80 -7.96
CA GLY A 99 -18.55 6.01 -8.60
C GLY A 99 -17.27 5.78 -9.40
N ALA A 100 -16.32 4.99 -8.87
CA ALA A 100 -15.11 4.61 -9.59
C ALA A 100 -15.42 3.81 -10.85
N CYS A 101 -16.30 2.80 -10.74
CA CYS A 101 -16.73 1.99 -11.89
C CYS A 101 -17.49 2.81 -12.94
N ARG A 102 -18.34 3.76 -12.51
CA ARG A 102 -19.01 4.69 -13.43
C ARG A 102 -18.01 5.56 -14.18
N ALA A 103 -17.05 6.16 -13.48
CA ALA A 103 -16.00 6.93 -14.11
C ALA A 103 -15.12 6.10 -15.07
N ILE A 104 -14.86 4.83 -14.74
CA ILE A 104 -14.14 3.90 -15.62
C ILE A 104 -14.93 3.63 -16.91
N VAL A 105 -16.23 3.44 -16.83
CA VAL A 105 -17.09 3.23 -18.01
C VAL A 105 -17.14 4.49 -18.86
N GLU A 106 -17.43 5.64 -18.24
CA GLU A 106 -17.67 6.90 -18.96
C GLU A 106 -16.41 7.50 -19.58
N LYS A 107 -15.27 7.44 -18.87
CA LYS A 107 -14.05 8.16 -19.26
C LYS A 107 -12.95 7.27 -19.80
N PHE A 108 -12.95 5.97 -19.47
CA PHE A 108 -11.84 5.07 -19.77
C PHE A 108 -12.26 3.80 -20.54
N GLY A 109 -13.46 3.83 -21.19
CA GLY A 109 -13.92 2.75 -22.03
C GLY A 109 -14.06 1.39 -21.30
N GLY A 110 -14.42 1.40 -20.03
CA GLY A 110 -14.60 0.21 -19.19
C GLY A 110 -13.31 -0.43 -18.68
N LYS A 111 -12.13 0.18 -18.92
CA LYS A 111 -10.83 -0.33 -18.48
C LYS A 111 -10.26 0.56 -17.40
N VAL A 112 -9.70 -0.05 -16.35
CA VAL A 112 -8.98 0.70 -15.30
C VAL A 112 -7.78 1.42 -15.92
N PRO A 113 -7.61 2.74 -15.69
CA PRO A 113 -6.50 3.48 -16.28
C PRO A 113 -5.13 3.03 -15.77
N LYS A 114 -4.09 3.23 -16.60
CA LYS A 114 -2.70 2.81 -16.32
C LYS A 114 -1.80 3.95 -15.86
N ARG A 115 -2.34 5.14 -15.63
CA ARG A 115 -1.58 6.32 -15.21
C ARG A 115 -2.01 6.76 -13.82
N MET A 116 -1.03 7.18 -13.01
CA MET A 116 -1.27 7.63 -11.63
C MET A 116 -2.30 8.77 -11.60
N GLU A 117 -2.13 9.76 -12.47
CA GLU A 117 -2.97 10.96 -12.52
C GLU A 117 -4.43 10.62 -12.86
N GLU A 118 -4.65 9.61 -13.67
CA GLU A 118 -5.99 9.14 -14.05
C GLU A 118 -6.64 8.33 -12.93
N LEU A 119 -5.86 7.46 -12.26
CA LEU A 119 -6.33 6.68 -11.12
C LEU A 119 -6.75 7.57 -9.95
N LEU A 120 -6.00 8.64 -9.69
CA LEU A 120 -6.32 9.59 -8.61
C LEU A 120 -7.61 10.40 -8.86
N GLN A 121 -8.17 10.39 -10.07
CA GLN A 121 -9.48 11.00 -10.38
C GLN A 121 -10.66 10.08 -9.99
N LEU A 122 -10.40 8.80 -9.73
CA LEU A 122 -11.44 7.85 -9.38
C LEU A 122 -11.87 8.00 -7.91
N PRO A 123 -13.17 8.02 -7.62
CA PRO A 123 -13.68 8.05 -6.24
C PRO A 123 -13.08 6.93 -5.38
N GLY A 124 -12.63 7.27 -4.17
CA GLY A 124 -12.06 6.31 -3.22
C GLY A 124 -10.64 5.83 -3.57
N VAL A 125 -10.00 6.38 -4.60
CA VAL A 125 -8.64 6.03 -5.00
C VAL A 125 -7.65 7.09 -4.53
N ALA A 126 -6.91 6.78 -3.48
CA ALA A 126 -5.76 7.55 -3.04
C ALA A 126 -4.46 6.99 -3.66
N ARG A 127 -3.33 7.69 -3.51
CA ARG A 127 -2.03 7.30 -4.04
C ARG A 127 -1.64 5.85 -3.67
N LYS A 128 -1.91 5.43 -2.44
CA LYS A 128 -1.68 4.05 -2.01
C LYS A 128 -2.45 3.04 -2.85
N THR A 129 -3.75 3.27 -3.05
CA THR A 129 -4.62 2.41 -3.88
C THR A 129 -4.13 2.36 -5.32
N ALA A 130 -3.76 3.53 -5.89
CA ALA A 130 -3.24 3.62 -7.24
C ALA A 130 -1.92 2.84 -7.42
N ASN A 131 -0.98 2.94 -6.46
CA ASN A 131 0.27 2.16 -6.49
C ASN A 131 0.00 0.65 -6.51
N VAL A 132 -0.89 0.15 -5.65
CA VAL A 132 -1.27 -1.28 -5.63
C VAL A 132 -1.84 -1.72 -6.97
N VAL A 133 -2.77 -0.94 -7.54
CA VAL A 133 -3.41 -1.26 -8.84
C VAL A 133 -2.39 -1.24 -9.98
N LEU A 134 -1.50 -0.26 -10.02
CA LEU A 134 -0.47 -0.17 -11.05
C LEU A 134 0.52 -1.32 -10.95
N ALA A 135 1.01 -1.62 -9.76
CA ALA A 135 2.00 -2.68 -9.55
C ALA A 135 1.43 -4.07 -9.82
N HIS A 136 0.31 -4.42 -9.19
CA HIS A 136 -0.25 -5.78 -9.26
C HIS A 136 -1.19 -6.00 -10.45
N GLY A 137 -1.84 -4.95 -10.94
CA GLY A 137 -2.73 -5.05 -12.09
C GLY A 137 -2.02 -4.90 -13.44
N TYR A 138 -0.90 -4.19 -13.46
CA TYR A 138 -0.20 -3.86 -14.71
C TYR A 138 1.32 -4.09 -14.68
N GLY A 139 1.91 -4.46 -13.56
CA GLY A 139 3.37 -4.58 -13.41
C GLY A 139 4.11 -3.24 -13.44
N ILE A 140 3.41 -2.12 -13.20
CA ILE A 140 3.95 -0.76 -13.29
C ILE A 140 4.30 -0.26 -11.88
N ASN A 141 5.56 -0.30 -11.51
CA ASN A 141 6.05 0.24 -10.24
C ASN A 141 6.32 1.75 -10.37
N GLN A 142 5.40 2.58 -9.88
CA GLN A 142 5.51 4.05 -9.88
C GLN A 142 5.86 4.66 -8.53
N GLY A 143 5.86 3.85 -7.46
CA GLY A 143 6.19 4.31 -6.12
C GLY A 143 6.25 3.18 -5.10
N VAL A 144 6.72 3.52 -3.90
CA VAL A 144 6.71 2.64 -2.74
C VAL A 144 5.42 2.90 -1.97
N THR A 145 4.60 1.85 -1.79
CA THR A 145 3.37 1.96 -1.00
C THR A 145 3.71 2.12 0.48
N VAL A 146 3.46 3.31 1.05
CA VAL A 146 3.77 3.63 2.44
C VAL A 146 2.52 3.53 3.31
N ASP A 147 2.43 2.46 4.09
CA ASP A 147 1.45 2.28 5.17
C ASP A 147 2.07 2.53 6.55
N THR A 148 1.35 2.24 7.61
CA THR A 148 1.85 2.39 8.98
C THR A 148 3.02 1.45 9.30
N HIS A 149 3.10 0.27 8.69
CA HIS A 149 4.22 -0.67 8.84
C HIS A 149 5.46 -0.14 8.11
N VAL A 150 5.31 0.18 6.83
CA VAL A 150 6.41 0.70 6.01
C VAL A 150 6.99 1.97 6.64
N LYS A 151 6.15 2.92 7.04
CA LYS A 151 6.59 4.13 7.73
C LYS A 151 7.39 3.81 9.01
N ARG A 152 6.83 2.99 9.89
CA ARG A 152 7.47 2.63 11.17
C ARG A 152 8.81 1.91 10.98
N LEU A 153 8.83 0.89 10.10
CA LEU A 153 10.03 0.10 9.90
C LEU A 153 11.12 0.88 9.18
N SER A 154 10.77 1.68 8.17
CA SER A 154 11.75 2.52 7.47
C SER A 154 12.41 3.53 8.40
N TYR A 155 11.65 4.11 9.34
CA TYR A 155 12.18 4.97 10.38
C TYR A 155 13.13 4.19 11.33
N ARG A 156 12.67 3.05 11.87
CA ARG A 156 13.47 2.22 12.80
C ARG A 156 14.76 1.69 12.17
N LEU A 157 14.72 1.38 10.88
CA LEU A 157 15.87 0.89 10.11
C LEU A 157 16.83 2.03 9.69
N GLY A 158 16.54 3.29 10.03
CA GLY A 158 17.38 4.43 9.69
C GLY A 158 17.35 4.81 8.20
N LEU A 159 16.36 4.35 7.45
CA LEU A 159 16.23 4.63 6.01
C LEU A 159 15.63 6.02 5.74
N THR A 160 14.86 6.55 6.68
CA THR A 160 14.25 7.89 6.64
C THR A 160 14.08 8.46 8.04
N GLU A 161 14.07 9.77 8.14
CA GLU A 161 13.71 10.52 9.35
C GLU A 161 12.31 11.14 9.23
N GLU A 162 11.67 10.97 8.05
CA GLU A 162 10.38 11.55 7.75
C GLU A 162 9.23 10.77 8.36
N THR A 163 8.15 11.48 8.68
CA THR A 163 6.90 10.91 9.22
C THR A 163 5.72 11.09 8.29
N ASP A 164 5.83 11.95 7.29
CA ASP A 164 4.85 12.13 6.24
C ASP A 164 4.99 11.01 5.19
N PRO A 165 3.92 10.27 4.84
CA PRO A 165 4.01 9.14 3.93
C PRO A 165 4.58 9.49 2.55
N VAL A 166 4.30 10.67 2.02
CA VAL A 166 4.80 11.10 0.70
C VAL A 166 6.30 11.36 0.74
N ARG A 167 6.78 11.93 1.84
CA ARG A 167 8.22 12.17 2.04
C ARG A 167 8.97 10.87 2.29
N VAL A 168 8.40 9.94 3.07
CA VAL A 168 8.94 8.58 3.27
C VAL A 168 9.05 7.85 1.93
N GLU A 169 8.00 7.87 1.09
CA GLU A 169 8.02 7.29 -0.25
C GLU A 169 9.17 7.86 -1.09
N ARG A 170 9.34 9.19 -1.09
CA ARG A 170 10.41 9.88 -1.82
C ARG A 170 11.80 9.42 -1.41
N ASP A 171 12.03 9.23 -0.10
CA ASP A 171 13.30 8.73 0.41
C ASP A 171 13.55 7.28 -0.04
N LEU A 172 12.54 6.41 0.08
CA LEU A 172 12.64 5.00 -0.29
C LEU A 172 12.88 4.79 -1.80
N ILE A 173 12.22 5.56 -2.65
CA ILE A 173 12.42 5.54 -4.10
C ILE A 173 13.89 5.82 -4.48
N ARG A 174 14.57 6.70 -3.74
CA ARG A 174 15.99 7.03 -3.97
C ARG A 174 16.94 5.93 -3.52
N LEU A 175 16.51 5.08 -2.58
CA LEU A 175 17.34 4.03 -1.97
C LEU A 175 17.18 2.68 -2.66
N LEU A 176 16.01 2.39 -3.21
CA LEU A 176 15.62 1.07 -3.69
C LEU A 176 15.59 0.99 -5.22
N PRO A 177 15.91 -0.17 -5.80
CA PRO A 177 15.69 -0.42 -7.22
C PRO A 177 14.18 -0.40 -7.53
N GLN A 178 13.79 0.22 -8.64
CA GLN A 178 12.41 0.37 -9.06
C GLN A 178 11.61 -0.96 -9.13
N PRO A 179 12.16 -2.07 -9.64
CA PRO A 179 11.43 -3.34 -9.69
C PRO A 179 11.01 -3.88 -8.32
N ASP A 180 11.65 -3.44 -7.24
CA ASP A 180 11.42 -3.93 -5.89
C ASP A 180 10.47 -3.04 -5.04
N TRP A 181 10.02 -1.88 -5.53
CA TRP A 181 9.28 -0.89 -4.72
C TRP A 181 8.02 -1.46 -4.08
N GLU A 182 7.17 -2.14 -4.84
CA GLU A 182 5.93 -2.68 -4.28
C GLU A 182 6.20 -3.88 -3.35
N ASN A 183 7.03 -4.81 -3.78
CA ASN A 183 7.37 -5.98 -2.98
C ASN A 183 8.16 -5.62 -1.70
N TRP A 184 8.90 -4.50 -1.69
CA TRP A 184 9.48 -3.94 -0.49
C TRP A 184 8.41 -3.64 0.56
N SER A 185 7.35 -2.93 0.14
CA SER A 185 6.26 -2.56 1.02
C SER A 185 5.59 -3.79 1.63
N ILE A 186 5.28 -4.79 0.81
CA ILE A 186 4.65 -6.03 1.26
C ILE A 186 5.55 -6.77 2.26
N ARG A 187 6.84 -6.93 1.96
CA ARG A 187 7.79 -7.61 2.86
C ARG A 187 7.93 -6.88 4.20
N LEU A 188 7.95 -5.54 4.20
CA LEU A 188 7.97 -4.77 5.45
C LEU A 188 6.67 -4.94 6.24
N ILE A 189 5.51 -5.07 5.59
CA ILE A 189 4.23 -5.37 6.26
C ILE A 189 4.31 -6.74 6.94
N TYR A 190 4.78 -7.78 6.24
CA TYR A 190 4.96 -9.12 6.81
C TYR A 190 5.92 -9.09 8.01
N HIS A 191 7.09 -8.45 7.86
CA HIS A 191 8.07 -8.31 8.93
C HIS A 191 7.52 -7.49 10.11
N GLY A 192 6.75 -6.46 9.85
CA GLY A 192 6.12 -5.61 10.84
C GLY A 192 5.02 -6.29 11.63
N ARG A 193 4.33 -7.27 11.05
CA ARG A 193 3.32 -8.11 11.71
C ARG A 193 3.98 -9.22 12.55
N ALA A 194 4.97 -9.90 11.99
CA ALA A 194 5.58 -11.08 12.61
C ALA A 194 6.63 -10.74 13.69
N VAL A 195 7.49 -9.77 13.44
CA VAL A 195 8.71 -9.49 14.22
C VAL A 195 8.73 -8.06 14.76
N CYS A 196 8.74 -7.07 13.88
CA CYS A 196 8.91 -5.65 14.26
C CYS A 196 7.56 -4.99 14.59
N THR A 197 6.86 -5.50 15.62
CA THR A 197 5.57 -4.96 16.05
C THR A 197 5.68 -3.53 16.61
N ALA A 198 4.55 -2.82 16.71
CA ALA A 198 4.56 -1.42 17.12
C ALA A 198 5.03 -1.24 18.58
N LYS A 199 4.47 -2.05 19.50
CA LYS A 199 4.72 -1.92 20.96
C LYS A 199 5.89 -2.78 21.46
N ASN A 200 5.94 -4.04 21.01
CA ASN A 200 6.92 -5.01 21.53
C ASN A 200 7.68 -5.68 20.37
N PRO A 201 8.64 -4.99 19.73
CA PRO A 201 9.43 -5.59 18.65
C PRO A 201 10.33 -6.71 19.20
N LYS A 202 10.38 -7.84 18.50
CA LYS A 202 11.18 -9.02 18.87
C LYS A 202 12.60 -8.88 18.33
N CYS A 203 13.36 -7.86 18.78
CA CYS A 203 14.70 -7.55 18.26
C CYS A 203 15.68 -8.70 18.40
N HIS A 204 15.59 -9.48 19.49
CA HIS A 204 16.45 -10.66 19.74
C HIS A 204 16.28 -11.78 18.71
N ALA A 205 15.11 -11.85 18.02
CA ALA A 205 14.82 -12.83 16.98
C ALA A 205 14.75 -12.19 15.57
N CYS A 206 15.20 -10.93 15.44
CA CYS A 206 15.09 -10.20 14.19
C CYS A 206 16.33 -10.41 13.31
N ALA A 207 16.15 -10.95 12.11
CA ALA A 207 17.24 -11.15 11.15
C ALA A 207 17.81 -9.83 10.56
N LEU A 208 17.26 -8.68 10.96
CA LEU A 208 17.76 -7.35 10.60
C LEU A 208 18.39 -6.61 11.78
N ALA A 209 18.52 -7.26 12.95
CA ALA A 209 18.92 -6.59 14.18
C ALA A 209 20.32 -5.95 14.10
N ASP A 210 21.26 -6.62 13.46
CA ASP A 210 22.63 -6.14 13.24
C ASP A 210 22.74 -4.94 12.29
N LEU A 211 21.72 -4.73 11.45
CA LEU A 211 21.61 -3.61 10.53
C LEU A 211 20.76 -2.46 11.07
N CYS A 212 20.01 -2.71 12.17
CA CYS A 212 18.99 -1.82 12.65
C CYS A 212 19.50 -0.88 13.77
N PRO A 213 19.59 0.43 13.57
CA PRO A 213 20.03 1.36 14.60
C PRO A 213 19.08 1.43 15.81
N SER A 214 17.82 0.99 15.64
CA SER A 214 16.84 0.91 16.72
C SER A 214 16.80 -0.44 17.43
N ALA A 215 17.64 -1.41 17.06
CA ALA A 215 17.70 -2.69 17.74
C ALA A 215 18.16 -2.49 19.19
N ASN A 216 17.44 -3.14 20.14
CA ASN A 216 17.76 -3.08 21.58
C ASN A 216 17.65 -1.68 22.24
N LEU A 217 17.13 -0.68 21.54
CA LEU A 217 16.78 0.59 22.14
C LEU A 217 15.36 0.54 22.74
N PRO A 218 15.04 1.40 23.72
CA PRO A 218 13.66 1.63 24.15
C PRO A 218 12.79 1.93 22.93
N VAL A 219 11.55 1.40 22.90
CA VAL A 219 10.67 1.56 21.74
C VAL A 219 10.48 3.03 21.41
N LEU A 220 11.16 3.50 20.37
CA LEU A 220 11.00 4.85 19.85
C LEU A 220 9.60 4.98 19.24
N SER A 221 8.74 5.77 19.90
CA SER A 221 7.51 6.26 19.27
C SER A 221 7.91 7.19 18.12
N LEU A 222 7.26 7.01 16.96
CA LEU A 222 7.40 7.96 15.86
C LEU A 222 7.09 9.37 16.38
N PRO A 223 7.89 10.38 16.05
CA PRO A 223 7.53 11.75 16.36
C PRO A 223 6.16 12.06 15.77
N THR A 224 5.25 12.54 16.61
CA THR A 224 3.94 13.00 16.14
C THR A 224 4.15 14.24 15.29
N SER A 225 3.61 14.28 14.07
CA SER A 225 3.61 15.47 13.23
C SER A 225 2.89 16.59 14.03
N LYS A 226 3.62 17.58 14.54
CA LYS A 226 3.03 18.81 15.02
C LYS A 226 2.37 19.46 13.81
N ALA A 227 1.05 19.50 13.80
CA ALA A 227 0.30 20.34 12.89
C ALA A 227 0.74 21.79 13.15
N THR A 228 1.51 22.35 12.25
CA THR A 228 1.80 23.79 12.21
C THR A 228 0.53 24.49 11.81
N ASN A 229 -0.31 24.79 12.80
CA ASN A 229 -1.39 25.76 12.69
C ASN A 229 -0.74 27.16 12.56
N GLN A 230 -0.31 27.54 11.38
CA GLN A 230 -0.14 28.95 11.06
C GLN A 230 -1.50 29.56 10.80
N LYS A 231 -2.09 30.12 11.84
CA LYS A 231 -3.13 31.13 11.72
C LYS A 231 -2.52 32.32 10.99
N SER A 232 -2.86 32.49 9.71
CA SER A 232 -2.68 33.76 9.02
C SER A 232 -3.71 34.74 9.57
N THR A 233 -3.27 35.62 10.42
CA THR A 233 -3.98 36.88 10.73
C THR A 233 -3.59 37.87 9.65
N VAL A 234 -4.49 38.26 8.80
CA VAL A 234 -4.87 39.62 8.36
C VAL A 234 -6.06 39.50 7.42
#